data_da19229129fa647d0551713c52dd223b
#
_entry.id   da19229129fa647d0551713c52dd223b
#
_cell.length_a   1.000
_cell.length_b   1.000
_cell.length_c   1.000
_cell.angle_alpha   90.00
_cell.angle_beta   90.00
_cell.angle_gamma   90.00
#
_symmetry.space_group_name_H-M   'P 1'
#
loop_
_entity.id
_entity.type
_entity.pdbx_description
1 polymer ?
#
loop_
_entity_poly.entity_id
_entity_poly.type
_entity_poly.pdbx_seq_one_letter_code
_entity_poly.pdbx_strand_id
1 'polypeptide(L)'
;MLGVEVNVMNKLRLLVFTLLSFTFAGLFSVQVSAANAFDHSQWGTLLKEHVLPLNGGQASQVDYQGFADDKAQLDRYLADLSQVDNADFDNWSKDEQLAFLINAYNAWTVDLILTKWPDLDSIKDLGSFFRSPWSQSFIPLLGETRSLDDIEHTLIRGSDHYQDPRIHFAVNCASIGCPALRNEAYTGKRLDTQLDEQTRLFLQDHSRNRIDGGKLWLSSIFKWYREDFEKGWQGYSSLEQFLVDHAVDLSLTSEEIQKLKDKDMTIRFLDYDWALNKI
;
A
#
# COMPACT_ATOMS: atom_id res chain seq x y z
N MET A 1 62.26 50.54 79.07
CA MET A 1 63.49 50.17 78.42
C MET A 1 63.13 49.23 77.29
N LEU A 2 63.29 49.73 76.11
CA LEU A 2 63.90 49.11 74.92
C LEU A 2 63.28 47.76 74.50
N GLY A 3 62.92 47.52 73.30
CA GLY A 3 63.26 48.21 72.03
C GLY A 3 62.38 47.57 70.94
N VAL A 4 62.26 48.36 69.96
CA VAL A 4 61.49 48.10 68.69
C VAL A 4 62.34 47.20 67.78
N GLU A 5 61.70 46.20 67.19
CA GLU A 5 62.21 45.74 65.89
C GLU A 5 61.03 45.48 64.94
N VAL A 6 61.12 46.14 63.81
CA VAL A 6 60.23 46.05 62.64
C VAL A 6 60.72 44.90 61.80
N ASN A 7 59.86 43.97 61.51
CA ASN A 7 60.14 42.95 60.49
C ASN A 7 59.18 43.02 59.33
N VAL A 8 59.70 43.38 58.18
CA VAL A 8 59.03 43.54 56.91
C VAL A 8 58.80 42.14 56.31
N MET A 9 57.56 41.68 56.29
CA MET A 9 57.24 40.42 55.59
C MET A 9 56.75 40.67 54.16
N ASN A 10 57.55 40.20 53.23
CA ASN A 10 57.28 40.11 51.82
C ASN A 10 55.98 39.31 51.58
N LYS A 11 54.97 39.96 51.03
CA LYS A 11 53.79 39.30 50.51
C LYS A 11 54.08 38.74 49.11
N LEU A 12 54.39 37.45 49.06
CA LEU A 12 54.43 36.67 47.80
C LEU A 12 52.98 36.39 47.36
N ARG A 13 52.55 37.11 46.36
CA ARG A 13 51.20 36.79 45.70
C ARG A 13 51.43 35.64 44.78
N LEU A 14 50.92 34.48 45.17
CA LEU A 14 50.78 33.31 44.29
C LEU A 14 49.58 33.53 43.40
N LEU A 15 49.80 33.83 42.12
CA LEU A 15 48.75 33.85 41.07
C LEU A 15 48.48 32.40 40.65
N VAL A 16 47.31 31.84 41.09
CA VAL A 16 46.83 30.60 40.60
C VAL A 16 46.05 30.89 39.30
N PHE A 17 46.65 30.57 38.15
CA PHE A 17 45.94 30.53 36.86
C PHE A 17 45.12 29.25 36.79
N THR A 18 43.81 29.36 37.03
CA THR A 18 42.88 28.29 36.73
C THR A 18 42.59 28.34 35.21
N LEU A 19 43.19 27.42 34.44
CA LEU A 19 42.80 27.16 33.07
C LEU A 19 41.42 26.48 33.09
N LEU A 20 40.37 27.23 32.78
CA LEU A 20 39.05 26.65 32.43
C LEU A 20 39.17 26.13 30.99
N SER A 21 39.37 24.82 30.84
CA SER A 21 39.25 24.12 29.56
C SER A 21 37.76 23.99 29.23
N PHE A 22 37.24 24.91 28.42
CA PHE A 22 35.93 24.73 27.78
C PHE A 22 36.04 23.65 26.69
N THR A 23 35.70 22.41 27.03
CA THR A 23 35.43 21.39 26.04
C THR A 23 34.12 21.73 25.36
N PHE A 24 34.16 22.34 24.19
CA PHE A 24 33.02 22.52 23.30
C PHE A 24 32.70 21.14 22.74
N ALA A 25 31.85 20.38 23.43
CA ALA A 25 31.23 19.19 22.86
C ALA A 25 30.25 19.66 21.77
N GLY A 26 30.74 19.73 20.54
CA GLY A 26 29.90 19.96 19.38
C GLY A 26 28.91 18.82 19.28
N LEU A 27 27.65 19.06 19.63
CA LEU A 27 26.52 18.21 19.28
C LEU A 27 26.41 18.27 17.75
N PHE A 28 27.07 17.34 17.06
CA PHE A 28 26.76 17.02 15.69
C PHE A 28 25.37 16.40 15.71
N SER A 29 24.35 17.22 15.51
CA SER A 29 23.03 16.73 15.12
C SER A 29 23.22 16.05 13.76
N VAL A 30 23.32 14.73 13.74
CA VAL A 30 23.13 13.97 12.52
C VAL A 30 21.68 14.24 12.12
N GLN A 31 21.48 15.17 11.19
CA GLN A 31 20.22 15.25 10.47
C GLN A 31 20.14 13.95 9.67
N VAL A 32 19.41 12.98 10.21
CA VAL A 32 18.90 11.89 9.39
C VAL A 32 17.96 12.58 8.38
N SER A 33 18.49 12.80 7.18
CA SER A 33 17.66 13.18 6.05
C SER A 33 16.64 12.04 5.92
N ALA A 34 15.37 12.35 6.14
CA ALA A 34 14.31 11.39 5.79
C ALA A 34 14.57 11.02 4.31
N ALA A 35 14.80 9.74 4.04
CA ALA A 35 14.94 9.27 2.68
C ALA A 35 13.70 9.77 1.93
N ASN A 36 13.91 10.41 0.79
CA ASN A 36 12.79 10.90 0.00
C ASN A 36 11.96 9.69 -0.42
N ALA A 37 10.65 9.74 -0.17
CA ALA A 37 9.71 8.77 -0.68
C ALA A 37 9.86 8.64 -2.21
N PHE A 38 9.55 7.47 -2.74
CA PHE A 38 9.58 7.24 -4.18
C PHE A 38 8.55 8.15 -4.90
N ASP A 39 8.95 8.73 -6.03
CA ASP A 39 8.07 9.59 -6.84
C ASP A 39 7.19 8.77 -7.77
N HIS A 40 5.92 8.67 -7.45
CA HIS A 40 4.90 7.99 -8.26
C HIS A 40 4.21 8.89 -9.29
N SER A 41 4.70 10.10 -9.56
CA SER A 41 4.03 11.08 -10.43
C SER A 41 3.85 10.59 -11.88
N GLN A 42 4.83 9.86 -12.43
CA GLN A 42 4.71 9.27 -13.78
C GLN A 42 3.57 8.25 -13.85
N TRP A 43 3.48 7.36 -12.85
CA TRP A 43 2.39 6.40 -12.74
C TRP A 43 1.04 7.07 -12.54
N GLY A 44 0.97 8.09 -11.67
CA GLY A 44 -0.22 8.90 -11.48
C GLY A 44 -0.71 9.57 -12.76
N THR A 45 0.20 10.03 -13.63
CA THR A 45 -0.15 10.61 -14.94
C THR A 45 -0.77 9.55 -15.85
N LEU A 46 -0.12 8.40 -16.00
CA LEU A 46 -0.64 7.29 -16.82
C LEU A 46 -2.01 6.79 -16.33
N LEU A 47 -2.18 6.64 -15.01
CA LEU A 47 -3.46 6.24 -14.44
C LEU A 47 -4.56 7.26 -14.74
N LYS A 48 -4.26 8.55 -14.65
CA LYS A 48 -5.22 9.61 -14.91
C LYS A 48 -5.65 9.65 -16.38
N GLU A 49 -4.75 9.33 -17.29
CA GLU A 49 -4.98 9.36 -18.73
C GLU A 49 -5.70 8.10 -19.22
N HIS A 50 -5.37 6.94 -18.68
CA HIS A 50 -5.79 5.65 -19.23
C HIS A 50 -6.73 4.82 -18.34
N VAL A 51 -7.11 5.32 -17.16
CA VAL A 51 -8.09 4.66 -16.29
C VAL A 51 -9.36 5.48 -16.22
N LEU A 52 -10.47 4.90 -16.69
CA LEU A 52 -11.80 5.49 -16.67
C LEU A 52 -12.58 5.00 -15.42
N PRO A 53 -12.77 5.83 -14.39
CA PRO A 53 -13.63 5.49 -13.27
C PRO A 53 -15.09 5.35 -13.72
N LEU A 54 -15.76 4.32 -13.26
CA LEU A 54 -17.18 4.04 -13.50
C LEU A 54 -17.97 4.17 -12.19
N ASN A 55 -19.24 4.56 -12.29
CA ASN A 55 -20.16 4.64 -11.15
C ASN A 55 -19.56 5.41 -9.95
N GLY A 56 -18.93 6.56 -10.22
CA GLY A 56 -18.30 7.36 -9.16
C GLY A 56 -17.06 6.72 -8.53
N GLY A 57 -16.40 5.79 -9.21
CA GLY A 57 -15.17 5.12 -8.77
C GLY A 57 -15.39 3.72 -8.18
N GLN A 58 -16.63 3.22 -8.15
CA GLN A 58 -16.92 1.86 -7.66
C GLN A 58 -16.33 0.77 -8.55
N ALA A 59 -16.15 1.05 -9.84
CA ALA A 59 -15.50 0.20 -10.82
C ALA A 59 -14.60 1.06 -11.73
N SER A 60 -13.77 0.42 -12.54
CA SER A 60 -12.98 1.12 -13.57
C SER A 60 -12.84 0.27 -14.83
N GLN A 61 -12.68 0.94 -15.95
CA GLN A 61 -12.18 0.38 -17.20
C GLN A 61 -10.79 0.94 -17.49
N VAL A 62 -9.98 0.16 -18.19
CA VAL A 62 -8.60 0.50 -18.53
C VAL A 62 -8.45 0.58 -20.04
N ASP A 63 -7.91 1.70 -20.51
CA ASP A 63 -7.47 1.88 -21.89
C ASP A 63 -6.08 1.24 -22.07
N TYR A 64 -6.06 -0.06 -22.31
CA TYR A 64 -4.81 -0.78 -22.55
C TYR A 64 -4.14 -0.36 -23.86
N GLN A 65 -4.91 0.15 -24.86
CA GLN A 65 -4.32 0.71 -26.07
C GLN A 65 -3.57 1.99 -25.75
N GLY A 66 -4.15 2.88 -24.96
CA GLY A 66 -3.48 4.10 -24.51
C GLY A 66 -2.21 3.79 -23.71
N PHE A 67 -2.24 2.80 -22.80
CA PHE A 67 -1.02 2.35 -22.14
C PHE A 67 0.02 1.77 -23.11
N ALA A 68 -0.40 1.07 -24.17
CA ALA A 68 0.50 0.56 -25.22
C ALA A 68 1.12 1.69 -26.03
N ASP A 69 0.35 2.73 -26.35
CA ASP A 69 0.82 3.91 -27.07
C ASP A 69 1.83 4.72 -26.22
N ASP A 70 1.62 4.77 -24.91
CA ASP A 70 2.50 5.41 -23.92
C ASP A 70 3.50 4.44 -23.25
N LYS A 71 3.74 3.27 -23.87
CA LYS A 71 4.61 2.21 -23.31
C LYS A 71 5.96 2.73 -22.87
N ALA A 72 6.55 3.67 -23.62
CA ALA A 72 7.85 4.24 -23.24
C ALA A 72 7.81 5.00 -21.89
N GLN A 73 6.67 5.59 -21.52
CA GLN A 73 6.51 6.24 -20.21
C GLN A 73 6.31 5.19 -19.12
N LEU A 74 5.51 4.15 -19.36
CA LEU A 74 5.36 3.02 -18.45
C LEU A 74 6.72 2.34 -18.21
N ASP A 75 7.50 2.07 -19.26
CA ASP A 75 8.81 1.44 -19.12
C ASP A 75 9.80 2.24 -18.28
N ARG A 76 9.78 3.57 -18.38
CA ARG A 76 10.60 4.41 -17.50
C ARG A 76 10.20 4.26 -16.05
N TYR A 77 8.90 4.32 -15.76
CA TYR A 77 8.41 4.14 -14.39
C TYR A 77 8.76 2.75 -13.83
N LEU A 78 8.61 1.68 -14.62
CA LEU A 78 8.97 0.32 -14.22
C LEU A 78 10.48 0.18 -14.00
N ALA A 79 11.30 0.85 -14.83
CA ALA A 79 12.75 0.90 -14.64
C ALA A 79 13.13 1.62 -13.35
N ASP A 80 12.47 2.75 -13.04
CA ASP A 80 12.70 3.49 -11.80
C ASP A 80 12.32 2.64 -10.57
N LEU A 81 11.18 1.93 -10.59
CA LEU A 81 10.82 0.96 -9.54
C LEU A 81 11.91 -0.10 -9.33
N SER A 82 12.50 -0.58 -10.42
CA SER A 82 13.50 -1.64 -10.41
C SER A 82 14.86 -1.20 -9.87
N GLN A 83 15.13 0.12 -9.80
CA GLN A 83 16.36 0.67 -9.24
C GLN A 83 16.32 0.80 -7.72
N VAL A 84 15.15 0.71 -7.10
CA VAL A 84 15.02 0.77 -5.65
C VAL A 84 15.61 -0.48 -5.02
N ASP A 85 16.60 -0.30 -4.16
CA ASP A 85 17.18 -1.40 -3.39
C ASP A 85 16.49 -1.57 -2.02
N ASN A 86 16.78 -2.70 -1.36
CA ASN A 86 16.20 -2.99 -0.04
C ASN A 86 16.60 -1.95 1.01
N ALA A 87 17.81 -1.41 0.96
CA ALA A 87 18.30 -0.47 1.97
C ALA A 87 17.55 0.86 1.90
N ASP A 88 17.27 1.35 0.69
CA ASP A 88 16.47 2.55 0.49
C ASP A 88 15.01 2.29 0.90
N PHE A 89 14.44 1.18 0.46
CA PHE A 89 13.07 0.77 0.79
C PHE A 89 12.85 0.63 2.31
N ASP A 90 13.76 -0.02 3.03
CA ASP A 90 13.66 -0.25 4.47
C ASP A 90 13.75 1.05 5.28
N ASN A 91 14.31 2.12 4.72
CA ASN A 91 14.36 3.44 5.34
C ASN A 91 13.08 4.26 5.21
N TRP A 92 12.13 3.82 4.38
CA TRP A 92 10.85 4.52 4.23
C TRP A 92 9.89 4.20 5.37
N SER A 93 8.87 5.05 5.55
CA SER A 93 7.75 4.74 6.44
C SER A 93 6.96 3.54 5.91
N LYS A 94 6.24 2.85 6.80
CA LYS A 94 5.36 1.74 6.41
C LYS A 94 4.37 2.11 5.31
N ASP A 95 3.82 3.32 5.39
CA ASP A 95 2.84 3.80 4.43
C ASP A 95 3.48 4.05 3.06
N GLU A 96 4.71 4.55 3.02
CA GLU A 96 5.47 4.73 1.79
C GLU A 96 5.85 3.38 1.17
N GLN A 97 6.30 2.43 1.97
CA GLN A 97 6.59 1.07 1.54
C GLN A 97 5.36 0.38 0.95
N LEU A 98 4.23 0.44 1.64
CA LEU A 98 2.99 -0.19 1.18
C LEU A 98 2.45 0.48 -0.09
N ALA A 99 2.48 1.82 -0.17
CA ALA A 99 2.11 2.55 -1.37
C ALA A 99 2.98 2.16 -2.57
N PHE A 100 4.29 2.02 -2.38
CA PHE A 100 5.24 1.56 -3.38
C PHE A 100 4.88 0.15 -3.88
N LEU A 101 4.64 -0.79 -2.99
CA LEU A 101 4.31 -2.18 -3.34
C LEU A 101 2.97 -2.29 -4.09
N ILE A 102 1.94 -1.54 -3.67
CA ILE A 102 0.64 -1.51 -4.36
C ILE A 102 0.80 -0.93 -5.78
N ASN A 103 1.51 0.19 -5.92
CA ASN A 103 1.75 0.78 -7.24
C ASN A 103 2.60 -0.13 -8.13
N ALA A 104 3.63 -0.79 -7.58
CA ALA A 104 4.44 -1.75 -8.31
C ALA A 104 3.58 -2.91 -8.82
N TYR A 105 2.76 -3.53 -7.95
CA TYR A 105 1.85 -4.60 -8.36
C TYR A 105 0.93 -4.16 -9.51
N ASN A 106 0.29 -3.00 -9.37
CA ASN A 106 -0.66 -2.50 -10.37
C ASN A 106 0.03 -2.17 -11.70
N ALA A 107 1.19 -1.51 -11.67
CA ALA A 107 1.93 -1.15 -12.88
C ALA A 107 2.47 -2.39 -13.62
N TRP A 108 3.03 -3.36 -12.89
CA TRP A 108 3.50 -4.60 -13.48
C TRP A 108 2.35 -5.50 -13.96
N THR A 109 1.16 -5.40 -13.36
CA THR A 109 -0.06 -6.05 -13.87
C THR A 109 -0.44 -5.47 -15.23
N VAL A 110 -0.45 -4.14 -15.38
CA VAL A 110 -0.70 -3.49 -16.69
C VAL A 110 0.35 -3.93 -17.71
N ASP A 111 1.64 -3.90 -17.35
CA ASP A 111 2.72 -4.34 -18.24
C ASP A 111 2.55 -5.78 -18.69
N LEU A 112 2.17 -6.69 -17.78
CA LEU A 112 1.90 -8.09 -18.09
C LEU A 112 0.76 -8.23 -19.12
N ILE A 113 -0.33 -7.46 -18.98
CA ILE A 113 -1.43 -7.44 -19.96
C ILE A 113 -0.90 -7.00 -21.34
N LEU A 114 -0.06 -5.96 -21.39
CA LEU A 114 0.47 -5.43 -22.65
C LEU A 114 1.34 -6.43 -23.41
N THR A 115 1.88 -7.45 -22.76
CA THR A 115 2.69 -8.50 -23.43
C THR A 115 1.92 -9.27 -24.50
N LYS A 116 0.57 -9.32 -24.40
CA LYS A 116 -0.31 -10.00 -25.37
C LYS A 116 -1.43 -9.11 -25.92
N TRP A 117 -1.49 -7.84 -25.50
CA TRP A 117 -2.48 -6.92 -26.03
C TRP A 117 -2.33 -6.76 -27.56
N PRO A 118 -3.44 -6.74 -28.36
CA PRO A 118 -4.85 -6.80 -27.93
C PRO A 118 -5.46 -8.23 -27.84
N ASP A 119 -4.66 -9.27 -28.04
CA ASP A 119 -5.12 -10.66 -28.28
C ASP A 119 -5.38 -11.43 -26.96
N LEU A 120 -6.10 -10.81 -26.00
CA LEU A 120 -6.54 -11.49 -24.79
C LEU A 120 -7.90 -10.97 -24.28
N ASP A 121 -8.69 -11.84 -23.67
CA ASP A 121 -9.97 -11.52 -23.05
C ASP A 121 -9.94 -11.63 -21.52
N SER A 122 -8.88 -12.18 -20.97
CA SER A 122 -8.66 -12.34 -19.53
C SER A 122 -7.17 -12.38 -19.21
N ILE A 123 -6.77 -11.87 -18.05
CA ILE A 123 -5.39 -12.06 -17.55
C ILE A 123 -5.02 -13.55 -17.47
N LYS A 124 -6.01 -14.44 -17.28
CA LYS A 124 -5.79 -15.89 -17.26
C LYS A 124 -5.22 -16.45 -18.56
N ASP A 125 -5.44 -15.76 -19.69
CA ASP A 125 -4.93 -16.16 -21.01
C ASP A 125 -3.40 -16.02 -21.10
N LEU A 126 -2.79 -15.32 -20.16
CA LEU A 126 -1.33 -15.19 -20.01
C LEU A 126 -0.71 -16.36 -19.25
N GLY A 127 -1.54 -17.20 -18.64
CA GLY A 127 -1.10 -18.40 -17.95
C GLY A 127 -0.95 -19.61 -18.88
N SER A 128 -0.66 -20.75 -18.27
CA SER A 128 -0.67 -22.05 -18.92
C SER A 128 -1.37 -23.06 -18.02
N PHE A 129 -1.55 -24.30 -18.51
CA PHE A 129 -2.15 -25.37 -17.71
C PHE A 129 -1.41 -25.62 -16.37
N PHE A 130 -0.11 -25.31 -16.31
CA PHE A 130 0.74 -25.57 -15.15
C PHE A 130 1.22 -24.29 -14.42
N ARG A 131 0.94 -23.11 -14.94
CA ARG A 131 1.45 -21.85 -14.39
C ARG A 131 0.41 -20.76 -14.43
N SER A 132 0.08 -20.24 -13.25
CA SER A 132 -0.72 -19.01 -13.09
C SER A 132 0.00 -17.82 -13.71
N PRO A 133 -0.69 -16.86 -14.35
CA PRO A 133 -0.05 -15.62 -14.79
C PRO A 133 0.60 -14.86 -13.64
N TRP A 134 0.01 -14.88 -12.45
CA TRP A 134 0.54 -14.19 -11.26
C TRP A 134 1.82 -14.81 -10.70
N SER A 135 2.07 -16.11 -10.94
CA SER A 135 3.28 -16.82 -10.46
C SER A 135 4.47 -16.75 -11.43
N GLN A 136 4.36 -15.98 -12.51
CA GLN A 136 5.48 -15.78 -13.44
C GLN A 136 6.50 -14.82 -12.84
N SER A 137 7.77 -15.25 -12.71
CA SER A 137 8.86 -14.41 -12.21
C SER A 137 9.44 -13.61 -13.38
N PHE A 138 9.09 -12.31 -13.45
CA PHE A 138 9.55 -11.40 -14.49
C PHE A 138 9.78 -9.96 -13.99
N ILE A 139 9.49 -9.69 -12.71
CA ILE A 139 9.48 -8.36 -12.11
C ILE A 139 10.79 -8.12 -11.38
N PRO A 140 11.72 -7.30 -11.88
CA PRO A 140 12.87 -6.86 -11.10
C PRO A 140 12.40 -5.87 -10.02
N LEU A 141 12.45 -6.26 -8.75
CA LEU A 141 12.00 -5.43 -7.63
C LEU A 141 12.78 -5.75 -6.37
N LEU A 142 13.32 -4.70 -5.71
CA LEU A 142 14.06 -4.83 -4.46
C LEU A 142 15.20 -5.87 -4.57
N GLY A 143 15.99 -5.78 -5.64
CA GLY A 143 17.20 -6.60 -5.86
C GLY A 143 16.94 -8.06 -6.27
N GLU A 144 15.68 -8.47 -6.45
CA GLU A 144 15.32 -9.84 -6.85
C GLU A 144 14.39 -9.84 -8.07
N THR A 145 14.29 -11.00 -8.75
CA THR A 145 13.26 -11.21 -9.77
C THR A 145 12.04 -11.85 -9.12
N ARG A 146 10.92 -11.13 -9.11
CA ARG A 146 9.69 -11.50 -8.43
C ARG A 146 8.55 -11.77 -9.40
N SER A 147 7.48 -12.34 -8.87
CA SER A 147 6.17 -12.47 -9.51
C SER A 147 5.16 -11.51 -8.87
N LEU A 148 3.98 -11.36 -9.46
CA LEU A 148 2.86 -10.65 -8.82
C LEU A 148 2.46 -11.33 -7.50
N ASP A 149 2.42 -12.69 -7.49
CA ASP A 149 2.18 -13.46 -6.26
C ASP A 149 3.22 -13.14 -5.17
N ASP A 150 4.49 -12.96 -5.52
CA ASP A 150 5.54 -12.59 -4.54
C ASP A 150 5.28 -11.20 -3.96
N ILE A 151 4.86 -10.23 -4.77
CA ILE A 151 4.54 -8.88 -4.27
C ILE A 151 3.35 -8.94 -3.33
N GLU A 152 2.24 -9.55 -3.76
CA GLU A 152 1.00 -9.59 -2.97
C GLU A 152 1.15 -10.50 -1.74
N HIS A 153 1.58 -11.74 -1.94
CA HIS A 153 1.49 -12.77 -0.90
C HIS A 153 2.72 -12.83 0.00
N THR A 154 3.91 -12.44 -0.48
CA THR A 154 5.14 -12.47 0.32
C THR A 154 5.45 -11.09 0.89
N LEU A 155 5.53 -10.05 0.06
CA LEU A 155 5.98 -8.73 0.51
C LEU A 155 4.88 -7.98 1.26
N ILE A 156 3.64 -7.99 0.78
CA ILE A 156 2.52 -7.27 1.42
C ILE A 156 1.92 -8.13 2.54
N ARG A 157 1.32 -9.29 2.20
CA ARG A 157 0.54 -10.10 3.14
C ARG A 157 1.39 -10.94 4.09
N GLY A 158 2.50 -11.49 3.60
CA GLY A 158 3.34 -12.45 4.32
C GLY A 158 4.31 -11.82 5.31
N SER A 159 4.55 -10.53 5.22
CA SER A 159 5.55 -9.84 6.05
C SER A 159 5.11 -9.57 7.49
N ASP A 160 3.82 -9.71 7.82
CA ASP A 160 3.19 -9.25 9.08
C ASP A 160 3.48 -7.76 9.41
N HIS A 161 4.02 -7.04 8.44
CA HIS A 161 4.47 -5.67 8.63
C HIS A 161 3.33 -4.67 8.46
N TYR A 162 2.50 -4.85 7.45
CA TYR A 162 1.45 -3.88 7.12
C TYR A 162 0.13 -4.16 7.83
N GLN A 163 -0.29 -5.42 7.95
CA GLN A 163 -1.46 -5.88 8.70
C GLN A 163 -2.75 -5.12 8.36
N ASP A 164 -2.99 -4.89 7.07
CA ASP A 164 -4.11 -4.09 6.58
C ASP A 164 -4.93 -4.89 5.55
N PRO A 165 -6.19 -5.30 5.86
CA PRO A 165 -7.01 -6.06 4.93
C PRO A 165 -7.52 -5.21 3.75
N ARG A 166 -7.46 -3.87 3.84
CA ARG A 166 -7.90 -2.96 2.79
C ARG A 166 -7.04 -3.05 1.52
N ILE A 167 -5.84 -3.66 1.61
CA ILE A 167 -4.98 -3.91 0.45
C ILE A 167 -5.69 -4.70 -0.65
N HIS A 168 -6.64 -5.57 -0.27
CA HIS A 168 -7.42 -6.35 -1.22
C HIS A 168 -8.37 -5.52 -2.09
N PHE A 169 -8.56 -4.23 -1.76
CA PHE A 169 -9.33 -3.28 -2.58
C PHE A 169 -8.42 -2.32 -3.35
N ALA A 170 -7.09 -2.42 -3.18
CA ALA A 170 -6.09 -1.54 -3.79
C ALA A 170 -5.27 -2.23 -4.89
N VAL A 171 -5.03 -3.54 -4.78
CA VAL A 171 -4.37 -4.32 -5.83
C VAL A 171 -5.37 -4.76 -6.89
N ASN A 172 -5.05 -4.52 -8.17
CA ASN A 172 -5.95 -4.78 -9.29
C ASN A 172 -5.38 -5.89 -10.19
N CYS A 173 -6.13 -6.95 -10.37
CA CYS A 173 -5.77 -8.11 -11.19
C CYS A 173 -6.29 -8.04 -12.64
N ALA A 174 -6.56 -6.85 -13.15
CA ALA A 174 -6.98 -6.59 -14.53
C ALA A 174 -8.32 -7.25 -14.96
N SER A 175 -9.19 -7.65 -14.02
CA SER A 175 -10.48 -8.25 -14.34
C SER A 175 -11.68 -7.39 -13.91
N ILE A 176 -12.84 -7.59 -14.53
CA ILE A 176 -14.08 -6.89 -14.15
C ILE A 176 -14.45 -7.16 -12.69
N GLY A 177 -14.18 -8.37 -12.19
CA GLY A 177 -14.44 -8.74 -10.80
C GLY A 177 -13.51 -8.05 -9.78
N CYS A 178 -12.36 -7.47 -10.21
CA CYS A 178 -11.45 -6.75 -9.33
C CYS A 178 -12.08 -5.48 -8.73
N PRO A 179 -11.59 -5.02 -7.57
CA PRO A 179 -11.75 -3.64 -7.19
C PRO A 179 -11.25 -2.71 -8.29
N ALA A 180 -11.79 -1.49 -8.34
CA ALA A 180 -11.38 -0.52 -9.35
C ALA A 180 -9.86 -0.28 -9.31
N LEU A 181 -9.19 -0.27 -10.46
CA LEU A 181 -7.90 0.37 -10.56
C LEU A 181 -8.12 1.87 -10.34
N ARG A 182 -7.47 2.42 -9.33
CA ARG A 182 -7.61 3.83 -8.98
C ARG A 182 -6.92 4.69 -10.06
N ASN A 183 -7.56 5.77 -10.51
CA ASN A 183 -6.99 6.68 -11.50
C ASN A 183 -5.99 7.71 -10.93
N GLU A 184 -5.39 7.39 -9.80
CA GLU A 184 -4.25 8.09 -9.20
C GLU A 184 -3.33 7.09 -8.49
N ALA A 185 -2.06 7.42 -8.38
CA ALA A 185 -1.10 6.60 -7.64
C ALA A 185 -1.34 6.67 -6.13
N TYR A 186 -1.09 5.57 -5.43
CA TYR A 186 -1.02 5.56 -3.98
C TYR A 186 0.23 6.30 -3.51
N THR A 187 0.12 7.03 -2.41
CA THR A 187 1.26 7.76 -1.81
C THR A 187 1.25 7.58 -0.30
N GLY A 188 2.41 7.47 0.35
CA GLY A 188 2.48 7.26 1.78
C GLY A 188 1.70 8.28 2.59
N LYS A 189 1.76 9.55 2.20
CA LYS A 189 1.02 10.64 2.88
C LYS A 189 -0.50 10.51 2.84
N ARG A 190 -1.05 9.83 1.84
CA ARG A 190 -2.50 9.69 1.63
C ARG A 190 -2.97 8.25 1.71
N LEU A 191 -2.07 7.31 1.98
CA LEU A 191 -2.34 5.89 1.86
C LEU A 191 -3.57 5.47 2.66
N ASP A 192 -3.65 5.83 3.93
CA ASP A 192 -4.77 5.50 4.79
C ASP A 192 -6.11 6.01 4.21
N THR A 193 -6.16 7.28 3.81
CA THR A 193 -7.35 7.85 3.16
C THR A 193 -7.68 7.15 1.84
N GLN A 194 -6.66 6.83 1.02
CA GLN A 194 -6.86 6.17 -0.27
C GLN A 194 -7.37 4.73 -0.10
N LEU A 195 -6.89 4.02 0.92
CA LEU A 195 -7.37 2.67 1.24
C LEU A 195 -8.81 2.70 1.77
N ASP A 196 -9.15 3.66 2.64
CA ASP A 196 -10.52 3.85 3.12
C ASP A 196 -11.50 4.18 1.99
N GLU A 197 -11.12 5.13 1.13
CA GLU A 197 -11.95 5.49 -0.04
C GLU A 197 -12.17 4.29 -0.96
N GLN A 198 -11.12 3.52 -1.23
CA GLN A 198 -11.20 2.37 -2.11
C GLN A 198 -12.05 1.25 -1.51
N THR A 199 -11.92 1.01 -0.19
CA THR A 199 -12.76 0.07 0.56
C THR A 199 -14.23 0.47 0.47
N ARG A 200 -14.53 1.73 0.77
CA ARG A 200 -15.89 2.27 0.71
C ARG A 200 -16.50 2.13 -0.70
N LEU A 201 -15.77 2.52 -1.73
CA LEU A 201 -16.22 2.45 -3.12
C LEU A 201 -16.49 1.00 -3.55
N PHE A 202 -15.61 0.06 -3.17
CA PHE A 202 -15.80 -1.35 -3.47
C PHE A 202 -17.04 -1.94 -2.77
N LEU A 203 -17.26 -1.60 -1.50
CA LEU A 203 -18.43 -2.09 -0.74
C LEU A 203 -19.74 -1.49 -1.23
N GLN A 204 -19.72 -0.25 -1.72
CA GLN A 204 -20.90 0.41 -2.33
C GLN A 204 -21.27 -0.14 -3.72
N ASP A 205 -20.44 -0.96 -4.33
CA ASP A 205 -20.77 -1.61 -5.61
C ASP A 205 -21.74 -2.78 -5.38
N HIS A 206 -23.03 -2.49 -5.52
CA HIS A 206 -24.08 -3.50 -5.34
C HIS A 206 -24.08 -4.60 -6.40
N SER A 207 -23.33 -4.48 -7.49
CA SER A 207 -23.09 -5.60 -8.40
C SER A 207 -22.27 -6.71 -7.75
N ARG A 208 -21.42 -6.34 -6.77
CA ARG A 208 -20.46 -7.22 -6.08
C ARG A 208 -20.79 -7.48 -4.62
N ASN A 209 -21.53 -6.57 -3.95
CA ASN A 209 -21.82 -6.65 -2.53
C ASN A 209 -23.25 -6.16 -2.28
N ARG A 210 -24.17 -7.03 -1.91
CA ARG A 210 -25.58 -6.66 -1.74
C ARG A 210 -26.38 -7.63 -0.86
N ILE A 211 -27.47 -7.14 -0.32
CA ILE A 211 -28.52 -7.99 0.23
C ILE A 211 -29.42 -8.46 -0.92
N ASP A 212 -29.65 -9.76 -0.99
CA ASP A 212 -30.60 -10.37 -1.90
C ASP A 212 -31.22 -11.62 -1.25
N GLY A 213 -32.57 -11.67 -1.25
CA GLY A 213 -33.32 -12.75 -0.61
C GLY A 213 -33.01 -12.95 0.87
N GLY A 214 -32.72 -11.84 1.59
CA GLY A 214 -32.39 -11.85 3.03
C GLY A 214 -31.01 -12.43 3.34
N LYS A 215 -30.14 -12.57 2.35
CA LYS A 215 -28.77 -13.03 2.47
C LYS A 215 -27.82 -11.91 2.03
N LEU A 216 -26.66 -11.84 2.64
CA LEU A 216 -25.60 -10.95 2.21
C LEU A 216 -24.71 -11.67 1.18
N TRP A 217 -24.76 -11.18 -0.05
CA TRP A 217 -23.93 -11.65 -1.14
C TRP A 217 -22.72 -10.74 -1.29
N LEU A 218 -21.54 -11.31 -1.23
CA LEU A 218 -20.26 -10.60 -1.28
C LEU A 218 -19.42 -11.07 -2.47
N SER A 219 -18.50 -10.23 -2.90
CA SER A 219 -17.45 -10.61 -3.83
C SER A 219 -16.66 -11.83 -3.32
N SER A 220 -16.21 -12.66 -4.25
CA SER A 220 -15.33 -13.80 -3.96
C SER A 220 -13.99 -13.41 -3.31
N ILE A 221 -13.59 -12.14 -3.38
CA ILE A 221 -12.42 -11.61 -2.65
C ILE A 221 -12.53 -11.91 -1.15
N PHE A 222 -13.69 -11.69 -0.55
CA PHE A 222 -13.93 -12.00 0.88
C PHE A 222 -13.86 -13.50 1.20
N LYS A 223 -14.07 -14.37 0.21
CA LYS A 223 -13.90 -15.81 0.36
C LYS A 223 -12.42 -16.21 0.30
N TRP A 224 -11.69 -15.66 -0.66
CA TRP A 224 -10.29 -16.04 -0.92
C TRP A 224 -9.35 -15.51 0.16
N TYR A 225 -9.62 -14.31 0.65
CA TYR A 225 -8.77 -13.59 1.62
C TYR A 225 -9.42 -13.47 2.99
N ARG A 226 -10.38 -14.36 3.30
CA ARG A 226 -11.15 -14.31 4.55
C ARG A 226 -10.26 -14.20 5.79
N GLU A 227 -9.17 -14.94 5.81
CA GLU A 227 -8.21 -14.96 6.92
C GLU A 227 -7.66 -13.55 7.24
N ASP A 228 -7.41 -12.72 6.24
CA ASP A 228 -6.86 -11.38 6.44
C ASP A 228 -7.85 -10.42 7.13
N PHE A 229 -9.15 -10.73 7.06
CA PHE A 229 -10.21 -10.03 7.80
C PHE A 229 -10.50 -10.64 9.18
N GLU A 230 -9.83 -11.72 9.57
CA GLU A 230 -10.12 -12.48 10.79
C GLU A 230 -8.91 -12.64 11.71
N LYS A 231 -7.69 -12.40 11.25
CA LYS A 231 -6.44 -12.65 11.98
C LYS A 231 -5.93 -11.47 12.83
N GLY A 232 -6.74 -10.46 13.04
CA GLY A 232 -6.41 -9.32 13.90
C GLY A 232 -5.88 -8.09 13.17
N TRP A 233 -5.76 -8.11 11.84
CA TRP A 233 -5.37 -6.94 11.06
C TRP A 233 -6.36 -5.79 11.25
N GLN A 234 -5.86 -4.57 11.45
CA GLN A 234 -6.68 -3.39 11.80
C GLN A 234 -7.63 -3.63 12.99
N GLY A 235 -7.35 -4.64 13.81
CA GLY A 235 -8.18 -5.02 14.97
C GLY A 235 -9.35 -5.95 14.66
N TYR A 236 -9.54 -6.38 13.40
CA TYR A 236 -10.63 -7.28 13.02
C TYR A 236 -10.33 -8.73 13.41
N SER A 237 -11.25 -9.33 14.16
CA SER A 237 -11.20 -10.74 14.59
C SER A 237 -12.24 -11.61 13.88
N SER A 238 -13.06 -11.03 13.01
CA SER A 238 -14.01 -11.75 12.13
C SER A 238 -14.40 -10.88 10.94
N LEU A 239 -14.78 -11.53 9.84
CA LEU A 239 -15.31 -10.85 8.67
C LEU A 239 -16.58 -10.07 9.03
N GLU A 240 -17.44 -10.62 9.88
CA GLU A 240 -18.68 -9.97 10.31
C GLU A 240 -18.40 -8.64 11.02
N GLN A 241 -17.33 -8.55 11.82
CA GLN A 241 -16.92 -7.28 12.47
C GLN A 241 -16.54 -6.24 11.42
N PHE A 242 -15.70 -6.58 10.42
CA PHE A 242 -15.37 -5.71 9.31
C PHE A 242 -16.64 -5.21 8.58
N LEU A 243 -17.56 -6.11 8.28
CA LEU A 243 -18.81 -5.77 7.58
C LEU A 243 -19.73 -4.88 8.40
N VAL A 244 -19.76 -5.04 9.74
CA VAL A 244 -20.51 -4.16 10.64
C VAL A 244 -19.93 -2.75 10.64
N ASP A 245 -18.63 -2.61 10.69
CA ASP A 245 -17.97 -1.29 10.67
C ASP A 245 -18.21 -0.55 9.35
N HIS A 246 -18.41 -1.30 8.25
CA HIS A 246 -18.74 -0.79 6.91
C HIS A 246 -20.22 -0.93 6.54
N ALA A 247 -21.11 -1.09 7.52
CA ALA A 247 -22.54 -1.33 7.27
C ALA A 247 -23.22 -0.22 6.45
N VAL A 248 -22.78 1.03 6.61
CA VAL A 248 -23.29 2.18 5.84
C VAL A 248 -22.92 2.05 4.36
N ASP A 249 -21.69 1.64 4.07
CA ASP A 249 -21.21 1.45 2.71
C ASP A 249 -21.94 0.29 2.00
N LEU A 250 -22.28 -0.74 2.75
CA LEU A 250 -23.10 -1.88 2.28
C LEU A 250 -24.61 -1.57 2.24
N SER A 251 -25.04 -0.36 2.67
CA SER A 251 -26.45 0.03 2.78
C SER A 251 -27.29 -0.92 3.64
N LEU A 252 -26.71 -1.45 4.73
CA LEU A 252 -27.38 -2.40 5.62
C LEU A 252 -28.35 -1.67 6.56
N THR A 253 -29.52 -2.28 6.79
CA THR A 253 -30.49 -1.88 7.79
C THR A 253 -30.02 -2.22 9.21
N SER A 254 -30.63 -1.61 10.21
CA SER A 254 -30.33 -1.94 11.63
C SER A 254 -30.59 -3.41 11.98
N GLU A 255 -31.57 -4.06 11.34
CA GLU A 255 -31.87 -5.47 11.52
C GLU A 255 -30.74 -6.35 10.94
N GLU A 256 -30.26 -6.02 9.75
CA GLU A 256 -29.17 -6.74 9.07
C GLU A 256 -27.85 -6.59 9.81
N ILE A 257 -27.57 -5.39 10.33
CA ILE A 257 -26.41 -5.15 11.22
C ILE A 257 -26.50 -6.02 12.47
N GLN A 258 -27.69 -6.13 13.08
CA GLN A 258 -27.86 -6.97 14.28
C GLN A 258 -27.64 -8.45 13.93
N LYS A 259 -28.16 -8.93 12.79
CA LYS A 259 -27.92 -10.31 12.31
C LYS A 259 -26.42 -10.59 12.08
N LEU A 260 -25.66 -9.61 11.56
CA LEU A 260 -24.21 -9.76 11.44
C LEU A 260 -23.51 -9.89 12.81
N LYS A 261 -23.89 -9.03 13.78
CA LYS A 261 -23.34 -9.05 15.14
C LYS A 261 -23.62 -10.37 15.85
N ASP A 262 -24.84 -10.91 15.67
CA ASP A 262 -25.28 -12.16 16.26
C ASP A 262 -24.80 -13.41 15.49
N LYS A 263 -24.11 -13.21 14.35
CA LYS A 263 -23.66 -14.25 13.39
C LYS A 263 -24.81 -15.05 12.79
N ASP A 264 -25.99 -14.46 12.72
CA ASP A 264 -27.21 -15.05 12.14
C ASP A 264 -27.41 -14.65 10.66
N MET A 265 -26.56 -13.76 10.13
CA MET A 265 -26.59 -13.38 8.71
C MET A 265 -26.01 -14.50 7.86
N THR A 266 -26.81 -14.97 6.90
CA THR A 266 -26.30 -15.89 5.88
C THR A 266 -25.46 -15.13 4.87
N ILE A 267 -24.15 -15.38 4.84
CA ILE A 267 -23.21 -14.84 3.85
C ILE A 267 -23.05 -15.82 2.70
N ARG A 268 -23.08 -15.32 1.46
CA ARG A 268 -22.82 -16.04 0.22
C ARG A 268 -21.79 -15.28 -0.61
N PHE A 269 -21.13 -15.97 -1.51
CA PHE A 269 -20.13 -15.36 -2.39
C PHE A 269 -20.60 -15.47 -3.84
N LEU A 270 -20.45 -14.36 -4.55
CA LEU A 270 -20.76 -14.25 -5.97
C LEU A 270 -19.67 -14.91 -6.80
N ASP A 271 -20.05 -15.38 -7.99
CA ASP A 271 -19.07 -15.76 -8.99
C ASP A 271 -18.22 -14.54 -9.39
N TYR A 272 -16.95 -14.81 -9.70
CA TYR A 272 -16.00 -13.76 -10.02
C TYR A 272 -15.86 -13.63 -11.54
N ASP A 273 -16.04 -12.40 -12.04
CA ASP A 273 -15.90 -12.10 -13.46
C ASP A 273 -14.42 -11.89 -13.81
N TRP A 274 -13.86 -12.85 -14.54
CA TRP A 274 -12.48 -12.85 -14.99
C TRP A 274 -12.26 -12.18 -16.33
N ALA A 275 -13.31 -11.66 -16.99
CA ALA A 275 -13.16 -10.89 -18.21
C ALA A 275 -12.29 -9.65 -17.95
N LEU A 276 -11.46 -9.29 -18.92
CA LEU A 276 -10.55 -8.16 -18.82
C LEU A 276 -11.35 -6.85 -18.65
N ASN A 277 -10.92 -6.00 -17.72
CA ASN A 277 -11.56 -4.71 -17.44
C ASN A 277 -11.21 -3.63 -18.49
N LYS A 278 -11.15 -4.01 -19.76
CA LYS A 278 -10.81 -3.13 -20.89
C LYS A 278 -11.98 -2.22 -21.29
N ILE A 279 -11.67 -1.07 -21.91
CA ILE A 279 -12.64 -0.19 -22.60
C ILE A 279 -13.15 -0.87 -23.87
#